data_5406a42addac72fc0a9c931fba48ad38
#
_entry.id   5406a42addac72fc0a9c931fba48ad38
#
_cell.length_a   1.000
_cell.length_b   1.000
_cell.length_c   1.000
_cell.angle_alpha   90.00
_cell.angle_beta   90.00
_cell.angle_gamma   90.00
#
_symmetry.space_group_name_H-M   'P 1'
#
loop_
_entity.id
_entity.type
_entity.pdbx_description
1 polymer ?
#
loop_
_entity_poly.entity_id
_entity_poly.type
_entity_poly.pdbx_seq_one_letter_code
_entity_poly.pdbx_strand_id
1 'polypeptide(L)'
;MTPVSEKAPAAKAEKMNKFEKLKLEKDGLDVRAELDHFASIGWEAMDENDRVHRLKWMGIFFRPVTPGKFMVRLRLPSGIITSAQSRVLGEVIQRYGDDGVADVTTRQNIQLRGIRIEDVPEMFEKFESAGLTCVQSGMDNVRNITASPVSGIDAAELIDTRELAQEVQDLITSNGQGNPRFSNLPRKFNIAIGGCPDNSIHAEINDIAFVPAFQNDVIGFNVVVGGFFSASRVEAAIPMNVWVAPSDVVDLCGAILDVYRDHGPRANRQKSRLMWLIDVWGVEKFRSEVETQMGRSLAPAAAKDEINWDKRDHLGIYPQKQTGLNYAGLHIPAGRMVADDFFELARLAEVYGDGEMRYTVEQNIIIPNIPDSRLEPFNAEVLLQRFSPNPGPIVRGMVSCTGAQFCNFAMIETKNQAIEMAAALDAEVDVPKAVRMHWTGCPNSCGQPQVADFGFMGTKARVDGKTVPGVDLFMGGKVGKDAHLGEKVMKGIPITELKPFLRQALIEKFGATLKPGVNPTDSTTLVLPNADAAADTTAANVVKPATLIFSKSGQEIACDSGKSILAIATAAGITIETDCQSGSCGTCKQKLLEGTVDYPNNSPAALTDAEQAHYVLTCSAHPVGRVVLDL
;
A
#
# COMPACT_ATOMS: atom_id res chain seq x y z
N MET A 1 28.04 8.48 28.17
CA MET A 1 28.08 7.15 27.52
C MET A 1 27.54 6.14 28.51
N THR A 2 26.26 5.84 28.44
CA THR A 2 25.60 4.79 29.22
C THR A 2 25.24 3.67 28.25
N PRO A 3 25.51 2.40 28.52
CA PRO A 3 25.20 1.32 27.61
C PRO A 3 23.69 1.05 27.63
N VAL A 4 23.05 1.23 26.48
CA VAL A 4 21.64 0.86 26.28
C VAL A 4 21.61 -0.61 25.88
N SER A 5 21.30 -1.46 26.82
CA SER A 5 20.87 -2.82 26.54
C SER A 5 19.97 -3.30 27.68
N GLU A 6 18.72 -2.90 27.65
CA GLU A 6 17.68 -3.71 28.28
C GLU A 6 16.76 -4.25 27.18
N LYS A 7 16.89 -5.56 26.97
CA LYS A 7 15.96 -6.33 26.13
C LYS A 7 14.58 -6.24 26.72
N ALA A 8 13.59 -5.93 25.87
CA ALA A 8 12.18 -5.96 26.24
C ALA A 8 11.83 -7.27 26.98
N PRO A 9 10.95 -7.24 28.01
CA PRO A 9 10.59 -8.42 28.78
C PRO A 9 10.02 -9.50 27.85
N ALA A 10 10.64 -10.68 27.88
CA ALA A 10 10.28 -11.82 27.05
C ALA A 10 8.81 -12.20 27.31
N ALA A 11 7.94 -11.88 26.35
CA ALA A 11 6.60 -12.46 26.29
C ALA A 11 6.75 -13.99 26.24
N LYS A 12 5.97 -14.71 27.02
CA LYS A 12 6.04 -16.17 27.13
C LYS A 12 6.12 -16.80 25.74
N ALA A 13 7.19 -17.54 25.47
CA ALA A 13 7.57 -18.08 24.14
C ALA A 13 6.45 -18.89 23.46
N GLU A 14 5.49 -19.42 24.20
CA GLU A 14 4.35 -20.20 23.70
C GLU A 14 3.28 -19.38 22.96
N LYS A 15 3.26 -18.05 23.05
CA LYS A 15 2.26 -17.18 22.41
C LYS A 15 2.82 -16.33 21.26
N MET A 16 4.08 -16.55 20.87
CA MET A 16 4.70 -15.75 19.81
C MET A 16 4.34 -16.29 18.44
N ASN A 17 3.94 -15.39 17.52
CA ASN A 17 3.71 -15.75 16.13
C ASN A 17 5.03 -16.11 15.41
N LYS A 18 4.93 -16.79 14.25
CA LYS A 18 6.08 -17.23 13.44
C LYS A 18 7.11 -16.12 13.20
N PHE A 19 6.67 -14.90 12.91
CA PHE A 19 7.57 -13.80 12.56
C PHE A 19 8.31 -13.23 13.76
N GLU A 20 7.69 -13.21 14.93
CA GLU A 20 8.38 -12.81 16.17
C GLU A 20 9.47 -13.83 16.54
N LYS A 21 9.22 -15.15 16.34
CA LYS A 21 10.24 -16.18 16.52
C LYS A 21 11.41 -15.97 15.55
N LEU A 22 11.11 -15.72 14.27
CA LEU A 22 12.12 -15.45 13.24
C LEU A 22 13.00 -14.24 13.56
N LYS A 23 12.43 -13.18 14.14
CA LYS A 23 13.16 -11.97 14.56
C LYS A 23 14.03 -12.21 15.81
N LEU A 24 13.65 -13.14 16.68
CA LEU A 24 14.47 -13.55 17.83
C LEU A 24 15.66 -14.43 17.45
N GLU A 25 15.50 -15.29 16.44
CA GLU A 25 16.57 -16.16 15.95
C GLU A 25 17.72 -15.36 15.32
N LYS A 26 17.39 -14.31 14.54
CA LYS A 26 18.35 -13.45 13.85
C LYS A 26 17.70 -12.10 13.54
N ASP A 27 18.39 -10.99 13.86
CA ASP A 27 17.91 -9.67 13.49
C ASP A 27 17.88 -9.52 11.96
N GLY A 28 16.85 -8.85 11.46
CA GLY A 28 16.73 -8.64 10.02
C GLY A 28 17.79 -7.72 9.43
N LEU A 29 18.43 -6.86 10.23
CA LEU A 29 19.54 -6.00 9.78
C LEU A 29 20.86 -6.78 9.64
N ASP A 30 21.03 -7.90 10.36
CA ASP A 30 22.26 -8.69 10.31
C ASP A 30 22.53 -9.27 8.91
N VAL A 31 21.48 -9.49 8.09
CA VAL A 31 21.63 -10.01 6.72
C VAL A 31 22.42 -9.07 5.81
N ARG A 32 22.63 -7.79 6.20
CA ARG A 32 23.47 -6.86 5.43
C ARG A 32 24.89 -7.38 5.27
N ALA A 33 25.46 -7.92 6.35
CA ALA A 33 26.82 -8.47 6.35
C ALA A 33 26.95 -9.79 5.55
N GLU A 34 25.83 -10.38 5.16
CA GLU A 34 25.79 -11.65 4.44
C GLU A 34 25.48 -11.50 2.94
N LEU A 35 25.28 -10.27 2.43
CA LEU A 35 24.88 -10.05 1.04
C LEU A 35 25.91 -10.61 0.03
N ASP A 36 27.21 -10.48 0.28
CA ASP A 36 28.25 -11.06 -0.56
C ASP A 36 28.20 -12.59 -0.55
N HIS A 37 27.96 -13.18 0.64
CA HIS A 37 27.78 -14.62 0.75
C HIS A 37 26.54 -15.08 -0.04
N PHE A 38 25.41 -14.42 0.10
CA PHE A 38 24.19 -14.74 -0.66
C PHE A 38 24.40 -14.62 -2.17
N ALA A 39 25.10 -13.60 -2.60
CA ALA A 39 25.50 -13.44 -4.00
C ALA A 39 26.37 -14.60 -4.51
N SER A 40 27.30 -15.09 -3.68
CA SER A 40 28.20 -16.18 -4.05
C SER A 40 27.56 -17.55 -4.13
N ILE A 41 26.55 -17.83 -3.30
CA ILE A 41 25.88 -19.15 -3.25
C ILE A 41 24.63 -19.24 -4.14
N GLY A 42 24.10 -18.09 -4.59
CA GLY A 42 22.86 -18.01 -5.37
C GLY A 42 21.60 -18.21 -4.53
N TRP A 43 20.47 -17.77 -5.07
CA TRP A 43 19.18 -17.71 -4.35
C TRP A 43 18.62 -19.08 -3.94
N GLU A 44 18.93 -20.16 -4.67
CA GLU A 44 18.44 -21.51 -4.40
C GLU A 44 19.08 -22.11 -3.14
N ALA A 45 20.36 -21.80 -2.89
CA ALA A 45 21.12 -22.31 -1.76
C ALA A 45 20.92 -21.51 -0.46
N MET A 46 20.23 -20.35 -0.51
CA MET A 46 19.96 -19.54 0.65
C MET A 46 19.01 -20.21 1.64
N ASP A 47 19.19 -19.94 2.93
CA ASP A 47 18.16 -20.24 3.95
C ASP A 47 16.81 -19.61 3.56
N GLU A 48 15.73 -20.38 3.69
CA GLU A 48 14.40 -19.94 3.27
C GLU A 48 13.92 -18.70 4.05
N ASN A 49 14.20 -18.62 5.36
CA ASN A 49 13.79 -17.49 6.19
C ASN A 49 14.57 -16.23 5.81
N ASP A 50 15.85 -16.35 5.45
CA ASP A 50 16.65 -15.23 4.97
C ASP A 50 16.13 -14.76 3.60
N ARG A 51 15.97 -15.68 2.65
CA ARG A 51 15.49 -15.39 1.30
C ARG A 51 14.08 -14.78 1.29
N VAL A 52 13.13 -15.37 2.00
CA VAL A 52 11.71 -15.00 1.93
C VAL A 52 11.36 -13.88 2.89
N HIS A 53 12.06 -13.77 4.03
CA HIS A 53 11.67 -12.87 5.10
C HIS A 53 12.73 -11.82 5.45
N ARG A 54 13.97 -12.21 5.83
CA ARG A 54 14.97 -11.27 6.38
C ARG A 54 15.54 -10.33 5.34
N LEU A 55 15.74 -10.74 4.08
CA LEU A 55 16.14 -9.83 3.00
C LEU A 55 15.21 -8.61 2.84
N LYS A 56 13.97 -8.68 3.33
CA LYS A 56 13.06 -7.54 3.27
C LYS A 56 13.47 -6.37 4.16
N TRP A 57 14.32 -6.59 5.19
CA TRP A 57 14.96 -5.51 5.94
C TRP A 57 15.92 -4.71 5.06
N MET A 58 16.56 -5.38 4.12
CA MET A 58 17.40 -4.75 3.09
C MET A 58 16.60 -4.23 1.89
N GLY A 59 15.27 -4.23 1.96
CA GLY A 59 14.43 -3.81 0.85
C GLY A 59 14.37 -4.79 -0.32
N ILE A 60 14.87 -6.01 -0.16
CA ILE A 60 14.93 -7.05 -1.19
C ILE A 60 13.82 -8.07 -0.95
N PHE A 61 13.02 -8.36 -1.98
CA PHE A 61 11.84 -9.20 -1.86
C PHE A 61 11.88 -10.34 -2.87
N PHE A 62 12.01 -11.55 -2.37
CA PHE A 62 11.74 -12.76 -3.16
C PHE A 62 10.25 -12.88 -3.46
N ARG A 63 9.93 -13.33 -4.69
CA ARG A 63 8.56 -13.59 -5.13
C ARG A 63 8.49 -14.95 -5.83
N PRO A 64 7.66 -15.90 -5.36
CA PRO A 64 7.51 -17.21 -6.00
C PRO A 64 7.05 -17.16 -7.46
N VAL A 65 6.32 -16.11 -7.85
CA VAL A 65 5.85 -15.90 -9.24
C VAL A 65 6.96 -15.51 -10.20
N THR A 66 8.11 -15.05 -9.69
CA THR A 66 9.31 -14.71 -10.47
C THR A 66 10.56 -15.30 -9.80
N PRO A 67 10.73 -16.63 -9.80
CA PRO A 67 11.84 -17.29 -9.11
C PRO A 67 13.19 -16.78 -9.65
N GLY A 68 14.15 -16.53 -8.74
CA GLY A 68 15.45 -15.95 -9.05
C GLY A 68 15.48 -14.46 -9.39
N LYS A 69 14.31 -13.82 -9.55
CA LYS A 69 14.18 -12.39 -9.87
C LYS A 69 13.56 -11.67 -8.68
N PHE A 70 14.35 -10.89 -7.98
CA PHE A 70 13.93 -10.16 -6.80
C PHE A 70 13.35 -8.80 -7.16
N MET A 71 12.53 -8.26 -6.26
CA MET A 71 12.09 -6.87 -6.26
C MET A 71 12.86 -6.10 -5.21
N VAL A 72 13.39 -4.94 -5.56
CA VAL A 72 14.03 -4.01 -4.62
C VAL A 72 13.18 -2.76 -4.45
N ARG A 73 12.97 -2.34 -3.21
CA ARG A 73 12.18 -1.16 -2.87
C ARG A 73 13.08 -0.07 -2.29
N LEU A 74 13.12 1.07 -2.97
CA LEU A 74 13.86 2.25 -2.52
C LEU A 74 13.11 2.99 -1.40
N ARG A 75 13.84 3.85 -0.70
CA ARG A 75 13.29 4.89 0.17
C ARG A 75 13.58 6.24 -0.48
N LEU A 76 12.53 7.01 -0.71
CA LEU A 76 12.55 8.33 -1.32
C LEU A 76 11.61 9.22 -0.50
N PRO A 77 12.07 9.83 0.60
CA PRO A 77 11.23 10.70 1.42
C PRO A 77 10.65 11.82 0.54
N SER A 78 9.37 12.13 0.70
CA SER A 78 8.61 13.05 -0.16
C SER A 78 8.56 12.68 -1.65
N GLY A 79 9.06 11.50 -2.04
CA GLY A 79 9.18 11.10 -3.45
C GLY A 79 10.30 11.81 -4.22
N ILE A 80 11.14 12.60 -3.56
CA ILE A 80 12.18 13.42 -4.22
C ILE A 80 13.33 12.55 -4.69
N ILE A 81 13.76 12.79 -5.94
CA ILE A 81 14.89 12.14 -6.59
C ILE A 81 15.59 13.13 -7.52
N THR A 82 16.92 13.03 -7.61
CA THR A 82 17.71 13.80 -8.58
C THR A 82 17.85 13.07 -9.90
N SER A 83 18.19 13.81 -10.96
CA SER A 83 18.51 13.24 -12.28
C SER A 83 19.66 12.21 -12.21
N ALA A 84 20.70 12.50 -11.43
CA ALA A 84 21.78 11.55 -11.21
C ALA A 84 21.32 10.25 -10.56
N GLN A 85 20.49 10.32 -9.52
CA GLN A 85 19.89 9.16 -8.89
C GLN A 85 18.97 8.38 -9.84
N SER A 86 18.17 9.08 -10.66
CA SER A 86 17.33 8.47 -11.69
C SER A 86 18.16 7.64 -12.68
N ARG A 87 19.29 8.18 -13.16
CA ARG A 87 20.20 7.45 -14.06
C ARG A 87 20.72 6.17 -13.41
N VAL A 88 21.11 6.20 -12.14
CA VAL A 88 21.54 5.01 -11.40
C VAL A 88 20.43 3.94 -11.35
N LEU A 89 19.16 4.34 -11.12
CA LEU A 89 18.05 3.39 -11.15
C LEU A 89 17.84 2.79 -12.54
N GLY A 90 17.94 3.60 -13.60
CA GLY A 90 17.89 3.16 -15.01
C GLY A 90 18.99 2.14 -15.31
N GLU A 91 20.26 2.45 -14.95
CA GLU A 91 21.40 1.55 -15.13
C GLU A 91 21.23 0.21 -14.43
N VAL A 92 20.72 0.22 -13.19
CA VAL A 92 20.50 -1.01 -12.41
C VAL A 92 19.52 -1.94 -13.13
N ILE A 93 18.39 -1.43 -13.65
CA ILE A 93 17.40 -2.30 -14.28
C ILE A 93 17.69 -2.58 -15.77
N GLN A 94 18.45 -1.74 -16.45
CA GLN A 94 18.77 -1.89 -17.88
C GLN A 94 19.45 -3.24 -18.17
N ARG A 95 20.29 -3.73 -17.25
CA ARG A 95 20.99 -5.02 -17.38
C ARG A 95 20.07 -6.24 -17.46
N TYR A 96 18.79 -6.10 -17.07
CA TYR A 96 17.83 -7.20 -17.03
C TYR A 96 16.87 -7.23 -18.24
N GLY A 97 17.04 -6.33 -19.21
CA GLY A 97 16.22 -6.25 -20.41
C GLY A 97 14.73 -6.14 -20.08
N ASP A 98 13.89 -7.01 -20.68
CA ASP A 98 12.43 -7.00 -20.46
C ASP A 98 12.00 -7.33 -19.04
N ASP A 99 12.86 -7.97 -18.23
CA ASP A 99 12.62 -8.21 -16.80
C ASP A 99 12.90 -6.97 -15.95
N GLY A 100 13.70 -6.03 -16.46
CA GLY A 100 14.12 -4.81 -15.79
C GLY A 100 13.07 -3.70 -15.87
N VAL A 101 12.02 -3.81 -15.05
CA VAL A 101 10.96 -2.80 -14.95
C VAL A 101 10.91 -2.18 -13.55
N ALA A 102 10.28 -1.03 -13.46
CA ALA A 102 10.06 -0.33 -12.20
C ALA A 102 8.60 0.05 -12.01
N ASP A 103 8.17 0.14 -10.76
CA ASP A 103 6.84 0.61 -10.39
C ASP A 103 6.95 1.77 -9.41
N VAL A 104 6.40 2.94 -9.75
CA VAL A 104 6.07 4.00 -8.79
C VAL A 104 4.95 3.49 -7.89
N THR A 105 5.07 3.72 -6.59
CA THR A 105 4.11 3.19 -5.61
C THR A 105 3.18 4.26 -5.05
N THR A 106 2.09 3.83 -4.43
CA THR A 106 1.17 4.69 -3.65
C THR A 106 1.81 5.28 -2.37
N ARG A 107 3.14 5.21 -2.24
CA ARG A 107 3.92 5.82 -1.15
C ARG A 107 5.12 6.61 -1.68
N GLN A 108 4.99 7.19 -2.87
CA GLN A 108 6.01 8.07 -3.46
C GLN A 108 7.39 7.43 -3.54
N ASN A 109 7.50 6.11 -3.72
CA ASN A 109 8.79 5.46 -3.90
C ASN A 109 8.76 4.49 -5.08
N ILE A 110 9.93 3.93 -5.40
CA ILE A 110 10.15 3.05 -6.55
C ILE A 110 10.39 1.62 -6.08
N GLN A 111 9.86 0.67 -6.84
CA GLN A 111 10.17 -0.75 -6.78
C GLN A 111 10.83 -1.18 -8.09
N LEU A 112 12.09 -1.58 -8.03
CA LEU A 112 12.83 -2.15 -9.16
C LEU A 112 12.60 -3.66 -9.22
N ARG A 113 12.52 -4.23 -10.41
CA ARG A 113 12.28 -5.66 -10.65
C ARG A 113 13.32 -6.25 -11.57
N GLY A 114 13.38 -7.57 -11.61
CA GLY A 114 14.35 -8.32 -12.41
C GLY A 114 15.67 -8.57 -11.69
N ILE A 115 15.89 -7.99 -10.51
CA ILE A 115 17.14 -8.03 -9.77
C ILE A 115 17.51 -9.48 -9.43
N ARG A 116 18.74 -9.89 -9.70
CA ARG A 116 19.31 -11.16 -9.27
C ARG A 116 20.12 -10.99 -7.99
N ILE A 117 20.14 -12.02 -7.14
CA ILE A 117 20.86 -11.95 -5.86
C ILE A 117 22.35 -11.72 -6.05
N GLU A 118 22.92 -12.24 -7.12
CA GLU A 118 24.33 -12.14 -7.50
C GLU A 118 24.76 -10.70 -7.75
N ASP A 119 23.83 -9.84 -8.19
CA ASP A 119 24.07 -8.44 -8.53
C ASP A 119 23.85 -7.47 -7.34
N VAL A 120 23.31 -7.99 -6.21
CA VAL A 120 22.92 -7.16 -5.06
C VAL A 120 24.09 -6.39 -4.43
N PRO A 121 25.29 -6.95 -4.22
CA PRO A 121 26.41 -6.19 -3.65
C PRO A 121 26.77 -4.97 -4.51
N GLU A 122 26.96 -5.14 -5.82
CA GLU A 122 27.24 -4.03 -6.74
C GLU A 122 26.10 -2.99 -6.76
N MET A 123 24.86 -3.45 -6.72
CA MET A 123 23.68 -2.56 -6.67
C MET A 123 23.71 -1.70 -5.39
N PHE A 124 24.05 -2.28 -4.24
CA PHE A 124 24.15 -1.52 -2.98
C PHE A 124 25.25 -0.47 -3.04
N GLU A 125 26.41 -0.79 -3.57
CA GLU A 125 27.50 0.18 -3.78
C GLU A 125 27.07 1.36 -4.66
N LYS A 126 26.36 1.09 -5.77
CA LYS A 126 25.81 2.13 -6.65
C LYS A 126 24.79 3.01 -5.91
N PHE A 127 23.89 2.40 -5.13
CA PHE A 127 22.90 3.16 -4.36
C PHE A 127 23.56 4.05 -3.31
N GLU A 128 24.48 3.50 -2.52
CA GLU A 128 25.20 4.26 -1.49
C GLU A 128 25.99 5.43 -2.10
N SER A 129 26.68 5.19 -3.23
CA SER A 129 27.43 6.23 -3.95
C SER A 129 26.54 7.36 -4.47
N ALA A 130 25.25 7.06 -4.77
CA ALA A 130 24.27 8.03 -5.23
C ALA A 130 23.45 8.64 -4.07
N GLY A 131 23.72 8.28 -2.81
CA GLY A 131 22.89 8.70 -1.66
C GLY A 131 21.49 8.08 -1.64
N LEU A 132 21.31 6.92 -2.27
CA LEU A 132 20.07 6.14 -2.26
C LEU A 132 20.14 5.03 -1.21
N THR A 133 19.00 4.65 -0.65
CA THR A 133 18.92 3.50 0.25
C THR A 133 17.63 2.71 0.03
N CYS A 134 17.69 1.41 0.28
CA CYS A 134 16.53 0.51 0.35
C CYS A 134 16.41 -0.16 1.75
N VAL A 135 17.32 0.15 2.67
CA VAL A 135 17.36 -0.42 4.01
C VAL A 135 16.10 -0.08 4.81
N GLN A 136 15.58 -1.03 5.56
CA GLN A 136 14.33 -0.94 6.35
C GLN A 136 13.06 -0.59 5.53
N SER A 137 13.05 -0.76 4.22
CA SER A 137 11.85 -0.46 3.41
C SER A 137 10.79 -1.57 3.40
N GLY A 138 11.08 -2.71 4.00
CA GLY A 138 10.20 -3.89 4.04
C GLY A 138 9.95 -4.44 5.44
N MET A 139 9.25 -5.54 5.53
CA MET A 139 8.89 -6.28 6.76
C MET A 139 8.28 -5.37 7.85
N ASP A 140 8.66 -5.54 9.12
CA ASP A 140 8.09 -4.84 10.27
C ASP A 140 8.84 -3.54 10.58
N ASN A 141 8.91 -2.68 9.58
CA ASN A 141 9.58 -1.38 9.59
C ASN A 141 8.62 -0.27 9.17
N VAL A 142 9.02 0.97 9.40
CA VAL A 142 8.39 2.14 8.81
C VAL A 142 8.60 2.12 7.30
N ARG A 143 7.55 2.41 6.54
CA ARG A 143 7.61 2.54 5.07
C ARG A 143 8.20 3.89 4.67
N ASN A 144 8.26 4.15 3.36
CA ASN A 144 8.64 5.47 2.86
C ASN A 144 7.83 6.56 3.55
N ILE A 145 8.46 7.68 3.87
CA ILE A 145 7.78 8.85 4.42
C ILE A 145 7.13 9.59 3.25
N THR A 146 5.80 9.68 3.29
CA THR A 146 5.04 10.44 2.29
C THR A 146 4.89 11.88 2.74
N ALA A 147 5.07 12.82 1.82
CA ALA A 147 4.83 14.24 2.08
C ALA A 147 4.22 14.92 0.86
N SER A 148 3.81 16.19 0.99
CA SER A 148 3.24 16.94 -0.13
C SER A 148 4.22 16.96 -1.31
N PRO A 149 3.83 16.46 -2.50
CA PRO A 149 4.77 16.35 -3.63
C PRO A 149 5.16 17.71 -4.21
N VAL A 150 4.40 18.75 -3.91
CA VAL A 150 4.64 20.14 -4.33
C VAL A 150 5.20 21.03 -3.22
N SER A 151 5.71 20.43 -2.14
CA SER A 151 6.37 21.16 -1.05
C SER A 151 7.53 22.01 -1.57
N GLY A 152 7.61 23.24 -1.09
CA GLY A 152 8.62 24.23 -1.48
C GLY A 152 8.33 24.95 -2.80
N ILE A 153 7.31 24.54 -3.58
CA ILE A 153 7.01 25.11 -4.90
C ILE A 153 5.56 25.55 -5.09
N ASP A 154 4.62 25.03 -4.32
CA ASP A 154 3.19 25.37 -4.47
C ASP A 154 2.88 26.76 -3.89
N ALA A 155 2.16 27.57 -4.65
CA ALA A 155 1.69 28.89 -4.17
C ALA A 155 0.69 28.78 -3.01
N ALA A 156 -0.01 27.66 -2.87
CA ALA A 156 -0.96 27.40 -1.80
C ALA A 156 -0.35 26.62 -0.62
N GLU A 157 0.95 26.41 -0.61
CA GLU A 157 1.65 25.72 0.47
C GLU A 157 1.52 26.47 1.80
N LEU A 158 1.21 25.74 2.86
CA LEU A 158 1.15 26.25 4.23
C LEU A 158 2.47 26.06 4.96
N ILE A 159 3.16 24.93 4.68
CA ILE A 159 4.43 24.59 5.30
C ILE A 159 5.24 23.67 4.38
N ASP A 160 6.53 23.98 4.22
CA ASP A 160 7.47 23.09 3.50
C ASP A 160 7.82 21.88 4.36
N THR A 161 7.49 20.69 3.87
CA THR A 161 7.65 19.42 4.60
C THR A 161 8.84 18.59 4.15
N ARG A 162 9.66 19.07 3.21
CA ARG A 162 10.75 18.29 2.60
C ARG A 162 11.82 17.93 3.63
N GLU A 163 12.29 18.90 4.38
CA GLU A 163 13.31 18.70 5.43
C GLU A 163 12.78 17.79 6.53
N LEU A 164 11.55 18.03 7.01
CA LEU A 164 10.90 17.17 8.02
C LEU A 164 10.80 15.71 7.59
N ALA A 165 10.44 15.46 6.33
CA ALA A 165 10.33 14.08 5.82
C ALA A 165 11.71 13.40 5.74
N GLN A 166 12.77 14.15 5.41
CA GLN A 166 14.13 13.66 5.41
C GLN A 166 14.62 13.38 6.83
N GLU A 167 14.42 14.29 7.77
CA GLU A 167 14.82 14.13 9.17
C GLU A 167 14.14 12.93 9.84
N VAL A 168 12.82 12.74 9.59
CA VAL A 168 12.09 11.55 10.07
C VAL A 168 12.67 10.27 9.44
N GLN A 169 13.03 10.27 8.16
CA GLN A 169 13.70 9.14 7.54
C GLN A 169 15.05 8.86 8.19
N ASP A 170 15.85 9.89 8.43
CA ASP A 170 17.19 9.77 8.99
C ASP A 170 17.15 9.23 10.43
N LEU A 171 16.20 9.69 11.23
CA LEU A 171 15.90 9.10 12.54
C LEU A 171 15.60 7.60 12.41
N ILE A 172 14.70 7.19 11.50
CA ILE A 172 14.23 5.81 11.38
C ILE A 172 15.32 4.87 10.88
N THR A 173 16.21 5.35 10.00
CA THR A 173 17.18 4.50 9.30
C THR A 173 18.62 4.74 9.69
N SER A 174 18.90 5.63 10.64
CA SER A 174 20.28 6.10 10.92
C SER A 174 20.99 6.52 9.64
N ASN A 175 20.43 7.48 8.92
CA ASN A 175 20.94 7.96 7.63
C ASN A 175 21.12 6.84 6.59
N GLY A 176 20.16 5.91 6.51
CA GLY A 176 20.17 4.82 5.55
C GLY A 176 21.01 3.60 5.93
N GLN A 177 21.69 3.63 7.07
CA GLN A 177 22.57 2.53 7.52
C GLN A 177 21.82 1.39 8.21
N GLY A 178 20.62 1.65 8.68
CA GLY A 178 19.80 0.74 9.48
C GLY A 178 19.81 1.11 10.96
N ASN A 179 18.63 1.23 11.57
CA ASN A 179 18.47 1.61 12.96
C ASN A 179 17.80 0.49 13.76
N PRO A 180 18.54 -0.24 14.63
CA PRO A 180 17.99 -1.32 15.44
C PRO A 180 16.84 -0.88 16.35
N ARG A 181 16.80 0.41 16.78
CA ARG A 181 15.70 0.95 17.59
C ARG A 181 14.35 0.81 16.91
N PHE A 182 14.29 0.92 15.57
CA PHE A 182 13.05 0.95 14.81
C PHE A 182 12.92 -0.19 13.77
N SER A 183 13.84 -1.15 13.76
CA SER A 183 13.84 -2.28 12.82
C SER A 183 12.96 -3.45 13.25
N ASN A 184 12.44 -3.45 14.48
CA ASN A 184 11.66 -4.54 15.05
C ASN A 184 10.31 -4.04 15.60
N LEU A 185 9.50 -3.41 14.75
CA LEU A 185 8.12 -3.04 15.12
C LEU A 185 7.20 -4.28 15.14
N PRO A 186 6.03 -4.22 15.82
CA PRO A 186 5.04 -5.29 15.73
C PRO A 186 4.54 -5.57 14.31
N ARG A 187 4.47 -4.53 13.48
CA ARG A 187 4.02 -4.59 12.07
C ARG A 187 4.57 -3.41 11.28
N LYS A 188 4.42 -3.46 9.93
CA LYS A 188 4.70 -2.31 9.04
C LYS A 188 3.98 -1.07 9.55
N PHE A 189 4.61 0.09 9.33
CA PHE A 189 4.14 1.38 9.81
C PHE A 189 4.23 2.44 8.70
N ASN A 190 3.23 3.31 8.58
CA ASN A 190 3.19 4.36 7.57
C ASN A 190 3.16 5.73 8.25
N ILE A 191 3.94 6.68 7.75
CA ILE A 191 3.99 8.07 8.22
C ILE A 191 3.75 8.99 7.03
N ALA A 192 2.91 10.01 7.21
CA ALA A 192 2.62 11.02 6.21
C ALA A 192 2.67 12.44 6.81
N ILE A 193 3.23 13.41 6.07
CA ILE A 193 3.38 14.80 6.50
C ILE A 193 2.76 15.72 5.44
N GLY A 194 1.62 16.33 5.74
CA GLY A 194 0.92 17.27 4.85
C GLY A 194 1.50 18.67 4.95
N GLY A 195 1.64 19.34 3.82
CA GLY A 195 2.11 20.74 3.74
C GLY A 195 1.15 21.67 3.01
N CYS A 196 0.12 21.10 2.35
CA CYS A 196 -0.83 21.82 1.51
C CYS A 196 -2.28 21.53 1.94
N PRO A 197 -3.25 22.38 1.55
CA PRO A 197 -4.64 22.25 1.99
C PRO A 197 -5.43 21.13 1.28
N ASP A 198 -4.84 20.41 0.32
CA ASP A 198 -5.53 19.45 -0.56
C ASP A 198 -5.37 17.97 -0.15
N ASN A 199 -4.77 17.67 1.00
CA ASN A 199 -4.53 16.31 1.49
C ASN A 199 -3.83 15.37 0.47
N SER A 200 -2.81 15.87 -0.20
CA SER A 200 -2.05 15.12 -1.21
C SER A 200 -1.31 13.88 -0.66
N ILE A 201 -1.36 13.66 0.64
CA ILE A 201 -0.72 12.55 1.35
C ILE A 201 -1.69 11.44 1.77
N HIS A 202 -3.00 11.60 1.57
CA HIS A 202 -4.05 10.69 2.08
C HIS A 202 -3.86 10.43 3.59
N ALA A 203 -3.95 11.48 4.40
CA ALA A 203 -3.67 11.45 5.85
C ALA A 203 -4.42 10.34 6.58
N GLU A 204 -5.69 10.12 6.21
CA GLU A 204 -6.64 9.21 6.83
C GLU A 204 -6.24 7.72 6.77
N ILE A 205 -5.28 7.33 5.91
CA ILE A 205 -4.90 5.92 5.73
C ILE A 205 -3.50 5.58 6.23
N ASN A 206 -2.92 6.45 7.06
CA ASN A 206 -1.57 6.27 7.61
C ASN A 206 -1.61 5.99 9.11
N ASP A 207 -0.63 5.23 9.63
CA ASP A 207 -0.53 4.94 11.07
C ASP A 207 -0.27 6.21 11.89
N ILE A 208 0.47 7.19 11.31
CA ILE A 208 0.54 8.59 11.76
C ILE A 208 0.39 9.48 10.54
N ALA A 209 -0.37 10.57 10.67
CA ALA A 209 -0.29 11.67 9.73
C ALA A 209 -0.31 13.03 10.44
N PHE A 210 0.50 13.94 9.93
CA PHE A 210 0.61 15.32 10.35
C PHE A 210 -0.20 16.18 9.38
N VAL A 211 -1.23 16.85 9.90
CA VAL A 211 -2.19 17.64 9.13
C VAL A 211 -1.99 19.11 9.45
N PRO A 212 -1.73 20.00 8.47
CA PRO A 212 -1.49 21.41 8.73
C PRO A 212 -2.62 22.04 9.56
N ALA A 213 -2.25 22.77 10.59
CA ALA A 213 -3.20 23.46 11.47
C ALA A 213 -2.55 24.68 12.13
N PHE A 214 -3.30 25.78 12.27
CA PHE A 214 -2.85 26.96 13.00
C PHE A 214 -3.26 26.89 14.47
N GLN A 215 -2.31 27.17 15.35
CA GLN A 215 -2.56 27.41 16.76
C GLN A 215 -1.96 28.76 17.15
N ASN A 216 -2.77 29.72 17.61
CA ASN A 216 -2.34 31.08 17.95
C ASN A 216 -1.52 31.75 16.82
N ASP A 217 -2.02 31.65 15.59
CA ASP A 217 -1.40 32.17 14.35
C ASP A 217 -0.04 31.53 13.98
N VAL A 218 0.37 30.51 14.70
CA VAL A 218 1.57 29.70 14.38
C VAL A 218 1.15 28.46 13.61
N ILE A 219 1.78 28.24 12.43
CA ILE A 219 1.56 27.02 11.66
C ILE A 219 2.28 25.84 12.29
N GLY A 220 1.60 24.72 12.38
CA GLY A 220 2.10 23.43 12.83
C GLY A 220 1.15 22.35 12.36
N PHE A 221 0.99 21.29 13.15
CA PHE A 221 0.21 20.12 12.74
C PHE A 221 -0.72 19.63 13.85
N ASN A 222 -1.98 19.39 13.50
CA ASN A 222 -2.78 18.39 14.21
C ASN A 222 -2.31 17.00 13.82
N VAL A 223 -2.41 16.05 14.74
CA VAL A 223 -1.93 14.68 14.53
C VAL A 223 -3.09 13.69 14.51
N VAL A 224 -3.15 12.86 13.47
CA VAL A 224 -4.08 11.74 13.39
C VAL A 224 -3.32 10.42 13.40
N VAL A 225 -3.90 9.38 14.01
CA VAL A 225 -3.24 8.11 14.27
C VAL A 225 -4.10 6.89 13.93
N GLY A 226 -3.48 5.79 13.57
CA GLY A 226 -4.09 4.48 13.49
C GLY A 226 -4.75 4.14 12.15
N GLY A 227 -4.68 4.99 11.12
CA GLY A 227 -5.22 4.68 9.80
C GLY A 227 -4.45 3.57 9.09
N PHE A 228 -5.16 2.61 8.50
CA PHE A 228 -4.53 1.54 7.72
C PHE A 228 -5.50 0.71 6.90
N PHE A 229 -4.95 0.04 5.89
CA PHE A 229 -5.63 -1.01 5.13
C PHE A 229 -4.96 -2.37 5.32
N SER A 230 -5.75 -3.39 5.55
CA SER A 230 -5.35 -4.80 5.58
C SER A 230 -6.48 -5.70 5.10
N ALA A 231 -6.18 -6.98 4.87
CA ALA A 231 -7.19 -7.95 4.46
C ALA A 231 -8.29 -8.19 5.52
N SER A 232 -7.96 -7.98 6.81
CA SER A 232 -8.87 -8.24 7.93
C SER A 232 -9.62 -7.00 8.44
N ARG A 233 -9.09 -5.80 8.16
CA ARG A 233 -9.67 -4.54 8.64
C ARG A 233 -9.21 -3.38 7.77
N VAL A 234 -10.11 -2.47 7.52
CA VAL A 234 -9.90 -1.17 6.89
C VAL A 234 -10.31 -0.13 7.91
N GLU A 235 -9.42 0.83 8.20
CA GLU A 235 -9.67 1.82 9.23
C GLU A 235 -9.13 3.18 8.83
N ALA A 236 -9.91 4.23 9.04
CA ALA A 236 -9.45 5.60 8.95
C ALA A 236 -8.72 6.02 10.22
N ALA A 237 -7.71 6.88 10.09
CA ALA A 237 -7.02 7.48 11.23
C ALA A 237 -7.97 8.34 12.08
N ILE A 238 -7.75 8.36 13.38
CA ILE A 238 -8.50 9.15 14.35
C ILE A 238 -7.62 10.27 14.93
N PRO A 239 -8.20 11.41 15.37
CA PRO A 239 -7.45 12.46 16.04
C PRO A 239 -6.73 11.96 17.30
N MET A 240 -5.44 12.27 17.42
CA MET A 240 -4.67 12.07 18.66
C MET A 240 -4.96 13.17 19.68
N ASN A 241 -5.69 14.23 19.28
CA ASN A 241 -6.05 15.39 20.08
C ASN A 241 -4.83 16.22 20.56
N VAL A 242 -3.80 16.29 19.71
CA VAL A 242 -2.61 17.09 19.95
C VAL A 242 -2.27 17.95 18.74
N TRP A 243 -1.66 19.10 19.01
CA TRP A 243 -0.98 19.95 18.04
C TRP A 243 0.51 19.97 18.32
N VAL A 244 1.34 19.99 17.28
CA VAL A 244 2.79 20.04 17.40
C VAL A 244 3.40 21.08 16.44
N ALA A 245 4.42 21.77 16.91
CA ALA A 245 5.24 22.61 16.05
C ALA A 245 6.09 21.72 15.09
N PRO A 246 6.52 22.26 13.94
CA PRO A 246 7.39 21.54 13.01
C PRO A 246 8.65 20.95 13.67
N SER A 247 9.28 21.68 14.58
CA SER A 247 10.45 21.24 15.33
C SER A 247 10.24 19.99 16.20
N ASP A 248 8.99 19.65 16.51
CA ASP A 248 8.64 18.55 17.41
C ASP A 248 8.24 17.27 16.65
N VAL A 249 8.10 17.34 15.33
CA VAL A 249 7.62 16.23 14.48
C VAL A 249 8.52 15.01 14.59
N VAL A 250 9.83 15.20 14.53
CA VAL A 250 10.82 14.11 14.56
C VAL A 250 10.79 13.41 15.93
N ASP A 251 10.79 14.18 17.02
CA ASP A 251 10.72 13.64 18.38
C ASP A 251 9.42 12.89 18.62
N LEU A 252 8.30 13.43 18.19
CA LEU A 252 6.99 12.78 18.31
C LEU A 252 6.95 11.47 17.50
N CYS A 253 7.48 11.44 16.28
CA CYS A 253 7.59 10.21 15.50
C CYS A 253 8.40 9.15 16.27
N GLY A 254 9.55 9.53 16.82
CA GLY A 254 10.38 8.64 17.65
C GLY A 254 9.64 8.08 18.85
N ALA A 255 8.97 8.94 19.62
CA ALA A 255 8.22 8.54 20.81
C ALA A 255 7.04 7.60 20.48
N ILE A 256 6.26 7.91 19.42
CA ILE A 256 5.17 7.03 18.98
C ILE A 256 5.70 5.66 18.54
N LEU A 257 6.82 5.63 17.82
CA LEU A 257 7.42 4.38 17.35
C LEU A 257 7.97 3.55 18.52
N ASP A 258 8.57 4.17 19.55
CA ASP A 258 9.01 3.48 20.76
C ASP A 258 7.80 2.88 21.51
N VAL A 259 6.76 3.67 21.79
CA VAL A 259 5.54 3.18 22.44
C VAL A 259 4.92 2.02 21.65
N TYR A 260 4.85 2.14 20.34
CA TYR A 260 4.32 1.07 19.49
C TYR A 260 5.22 -0.17 19.47
N ARG A 261 6.55 -0.01 19.40
CA ARG A 261 7.51 -1.12 19.48
C ARG A 261 7.35 -1.90 20.78
N ASP A 262 7.24 -1.20 21.90
CA ASP A 262 7.30 -1.80 23.24
C ASP A 262 5.95 -2.35 23.71
N HIS A 263 4.84 -1.74 23.29
CA HIS A 263 3.49 -2.07 23.74
C HIS A 263 2.54 -2.59 22.66
N GLY A 264 2.91 -2.48 21.38
CA GLY A 264 2.08 -2.95 20.27
C GLY A 264 1.86 -4.46 20.29
N PRO A 265 0.64 -4.95 19.96
CA PRO A 265 0.31 -6.37 20.02
C PRO A 265 1.11 -7.18 18.99
N ARG A 266 1.70 -8.31 19.44
CA ARG A 266 2.58 -9.17 18.61
C ARG A 266 2.08 -10.61 18.45
N ALA A 267 1.14 -11.06 19.29
CA ALA A 267 0.68 -12.45 19.31
C ALA A 267 -0.02 -12.86 18.00
N ASN A 268 -0.82 -11.97 17.42
CA ASN A 268 -1.52 -12.20 16.17
C ASN A 268 -1.11 -11.15 15.12
N ARG A 269 -0.40 -11.57 14.08
CA ARG A 269 0.13 -10.69 13.05
C ARG A 269 -0.93 -9.86 12.32
N GLN A 270 -2.17 -10.30 12.28
CA GLN A 270 -3.26 -9.54 11.66
C GLN A 270 -3.85 -8.47 12.58
N LYS A 271 -3.63 -8.60 13.88
CA LYS A 271 -4.08 -7.68 14.91
C LYS A 271 -2.89 -6.95 15.54
N SER A 272 -1.91 -6.52 14.74
CA SER A 272 -0.67 -5.90 15.23
C SER A 272 -0.37 -4.52 14.61
N ARG A 273 -1.30 -3.90 13.86
CA ARG A 273 -1.16 -2.49 13.45
C ARG A 273 -1.44 -1.56 14.64
N LEU A 274 -0.99 -0.30 14.55
CA LEU A 274 -1.10 0.67 15.64
C LEU A 274 -2.53 0.78 16.20
N MET A 275 -3.56 0.81 15.34
CA MET A 275 -4.95 0.93 15.78
C MET A 275 -5.37 -0.17 16.76
N TRP A 276 -4.81 -1.39 16.65
CA TRP A 276 -5.10 -2.46 17.61
C TRP A 276 -4.57 -2.19 19.02
N LEU A 277 -3.48 -1.41 19.14
CA LEU A 277 -3.01 -0.91 20.45
C LEU A 277 -3.98 0.17 20.97
N ILE A 278 -4.38 1.09 20.08
CA ILE A 278 -5.31 2.17 20.41
C ILE A 278 -6.69 1.62 20.82
N ASP A 279 -7.19 0.57 20.14
CA ASP A 279 -8.45 -0.09 20.51
C ASP A 279 -8.44 -0.61 21.98
N VAL A 280 -7.29 -1.13 22.42
CA VAL A 280 -7.14 -1.69 23.78
C VAL A 280 -6.92 -0.59 24.82
N TRP A 281 -6.17 0.44 24.50
CA TRP A 281 -5.78 1.48 25.44
C TRP A 281 -6.72 2.69 25.45
N GLY A 282 -7.36 2.99 24.36
CA GLY A 282 -7.96 4.29 24.08
C GLY A 282 -6.90 5.31 23.66
N VAL A 283 -7.34 6.34 22.91
CA VAL A 283 -6.44 7.37 22.40
C VAL A 283 -5.79 8.21 23.52
N GLU A 284 -6.51 8.44 24.62
CA GLU A 284 -6.02 9.23 25.74
C GLU A 284 -4.86 8.55 26.48
N LYS A 285 -4.97 7.24 26.76
CA LYS A 285 -3.87 6.48 27.33
C LYS A 285 -2.69 6.40 26.37
N PHE A 286 -2.94 6.16 25.09
CA PHE A 286 -1.89 6.14 24.09
C PHE A 286 -1.14 7.49 24.05
N ARG A 287 -1.85 8.62 24.05
CA ARG A 287 -1.28 9.96 24.15
C ARG A 287 -0.42 10.13 25.40
N SER A 288 -0.95 9.76 26.58
CA SER A 288 -0.24 9.89 27.86
C SER A 288 1.08 9.09 27.88
N GLU A 289 1.12 7.90 27.29
CA GLU A 289 2.36 7.11 27.18
C GLU A 289 3.36 7.75 26.22
N VAL A 290 2.89 8.34 25.11
CA VAL A 290 3.74 9.09 24.20
C VAL A 290 4.31 10.34 24.87
N GLU A 291 3.50 11.09 25.63
CA GLU A 291 3.96 12.24 26.44
C GLU A 291 5.00 11.84 27.49
N THR A 292 4.81 10.68 28.12
CA THR A 292 5.78 10.10 29.06
C THR A 292 7.11 9.79 28.36
N GLN A 293 7.05 9.18 27.17
CA GLN A 293 8.22 8.86 26.37
C GLN A 293 8.96 10.14 25.92
N MET A 294 8.23 11.22 25.60
CA MET A 294 8.79 12.52 25.25
C MET A 294 9.32 13.30 26.47
N GLY A 295 8.94 12.93 27.70
CA GLY A 295 9.27 13.66 28.93
C GLY A 295 8.57 15.02 29.06
N ARG A 296 7.51 15.27 28.26
CA ARG A 296 6.73 16.52 28.29
C ARG A 296 5.30 16.31 27.78
N SER A 297 4.39 17.16 28.22
CA SER A 297 3.04 17.21 27.68
C SER A 297 3.00 17.88 26.30
N LEU A 298 2.08 17.44 25.47
CA LEU A 298 1.81 18.01 24.15
C LEU A 298 0.67 19.05 24.24
N ALA A 299 0.73 20.06 23.40
CA ALA A 299 -0.36 21.04 23.27
C ALA A 299 -1.64 20.35 22.79
N PRO A 300 -2.83 20.77 23.26
CA PRO A 300 -4.09 20.28 22.71
C PRO A 300 -4.21 20.62 21.23
N ALA A 301 -4.96 19.82 20.48
CA ALA A 301 -5.15 20.04 19.05
C ALA A 301 -5.71 21.44 18.77
N ALA A 302 -5.28 22.04 17.66
CA ALA A 302 -5.91 23.22 17.11
C ALA A 302 -7.38 22.94 16.76
N ALA A 303 -8.24 23.96 16.85
CA ALA A 303 -9.69 23.82 16.69
C ALA A 303 -10.12 23.25 15.32
N LYS A 304 -9.30 23.46 14.29
CA LYS A 304 -9.50 22.94 12.94
C LYS A 304 -8.15 22.65 12.29
N ASP A 305 -8.15 21.73 11.36
CA ASP A 305 -7.06 21.57 10.40
C ASP A 305 -7.32 22.39 9.12
N GLU A 306 -6.28 22.53 8.30
CA GLU A 306 -6.33 23.35 7.08
C GLU A 306 -6.53 22.51 5.82
N ILE A 307 -6.98 21.26 5.91
CA ILE A 307 -7.41 20.45 4.76
C ILE A 307 -8.83 20.90 4.37
N ASN A 308 -8.92 21.91 3.52
CA ASN A 308 -10.17 22.53 3.12
C ASN A 308 -10.39 22.60 1.60
N TRP A 309 -9.47 22.02 0.82
CA TRP A 309 -9.56 21.91 -0.63
C TRP A 309 -9.90 20.50 -1.07
N ASP A 310 -10.57 20.38 -2.22
CA ASP A 310 -10.65 19.10 -2.92
C ASP A 310 -9.24 18.66 -3.36
N LYS A 311 -9.02 17.34 -3.40
CA LYS A 311 -7.74 16.75 -3.78
C LYS A 311 -7.34 17.18 -5.19
N ARG A 312 -6.14 17.73 -5.33
CA ARG A 312 -5.48 18.00 -6.62
C ARG A 312 -4.62 16.80 -7.01
N ASP A 313 -4.62 16.44 -8.29
CA ASP A 313 -3.76 15.37 -8.83
C ASP A 313 -2.39 15.87 -9.28
N HIS A 314 -2.21 17.19 -9.34
CA HIS A 314 -1.01 17.89 -9.80
C HIS A 314 -0.56 17.54 -11.23
N LEU A 315 -1.42 16.90 -12.05
CA LEU A 315 -1.17 16.65 -13.47
C LEU A 315 -1.48 17.89 -14.30
N GLY A 316 -0.51 18.34 -15.05
CA GLY A 316 -0.59 19.60 -15.81
C GLY A 316 0.66 20.45 -15.61
N ILE A 317 0.62 21.66 -16.13
CA ILE A 317 1.66 22.68 -15.92
C ILE A 317 1.08 23.79 -15.07
N TYR A 318 1.76 24.09 -13.97
CA TYR A 318 1.30 25.07 -12.99
C TYR A 318 2.42 26.03 -12.60
N PRO A 319 2.11 27.33 -12.42
CA PRO A 319 3.07 28.28 -11.87
C PRO A 319 3.44 27.90 -10.44
N GLN A 320 4.71 28.08 -10.09
CA GLN A 320 5.21 27.93 -8.72
C GLN A 320 5.06 29.22 -7.93
N LYS A 321 5.28 29.14 -6.60
CA LYS A 321 5.42 30.36 -5.77
C LYS A 321 6.65 31.20 -6.15
N GLN A 322 7.65 30.59 -6.78
CA GLN A 322 8.81 31.28 -7.35
C GLN A 322 8.42 31.88 -8.70
N THR A 323 8.46 33.19 -8.79
CA THR A 323 8.08 33.95 -10.00
C THR A 323 8.87 33.50 -11.23
N GLY A 324 8.19 33.23 -12.34
CA GLY A 324 8.78 32.83 -13.61
C GLY A 324 9.19 31.36 -13.68
N LEU A 325 8.84 30.56 -12.65
CA LEU A 325 9.05 29.11 -12.63
C LEU A 325 7.73 28.36 -12.58
N ASN A 326 7.73 27.17 -13.19
CA ASN A 326 6.60 26.27 -13.25
C ASN A 326 7.01 24.85 -12.84
N TYR A 327 6.04 24.06 -12.44
CA TYR A 327 6.20 22.60 -12.38
C TYR A 327 5.28 21.91 -13.37
N ALA A 328 5.76 20.79 -13.92
CA ALA A 328 5.00 19.92 -14.80
C ALA A 328 4.74 18.58 -14.10
N GLY A 329 3.47 18.26 -13.86
CA GLY A 329 3.04 16.95 -13.41
C GLY A 329 2.72 16.06 -14.60
N LEU A 330 3.37 14.90 -14.69
CA LEU A 330 3.28 13.97 -15.82
C LEU A 330 2.64 12.66 -15.34
N HIS A 331 1.67 12.17 -16.11
CA HIS A 331 1.04 10.87 -15.85
C HIS A 331 1.94 9.73 -16.29
N ILE A 332 2.26 8.83 -15.37
CA ILE A 332 2.94 7.56 -15.66
C ILE A 332 1.87 6.46 -15.67
N PRO A 333 1.56 5.82 -16.85
CA PRO A 333 0.50 4.83 -16.94
C PRO A 333 0.65 3.70 -15.89
N ALA A 334 -0.29 3.63 -14.95
CA ALA A 334 -0.28 2.75 -13.78
C ALA A 334 1.06 2.77 -12.99
N GLY A 335 1.85 3.84 -13.08
CA GLY A 335 3.15 3.97 -12.44
C GLY A 335 4.24 3.02 -12.98
N ARG A 336 4.08 2.38 -14.17
CA ARG A 336 5.05 1.46 -14.74
C ARG A 336 6.07 2.20 -15.60
N MET A 337 7.36 1.89 -15.37
CA MET A 337 8.52 2.46 -16.06
C MET A 337 9.50 1.38 -16.51
N VAL A 338 10.22 1.64 -17.61
CA VAL A 338 11.36 0.86 -18.09
C VAL A 338 12.66 1.68 -17.95
N ALA A 339 13.82 1.09 -18.19
CA ALA A 339 15.11 1.76 -18.02
C ALA A 339 15.22 3.09 -18.77
N ASP A 340 14.79 3.13 -20.03
CA ASP A 340 14.88 4.33 -20.88
C ASP A 340 14.07 5.50 -20.31
N ASP A 341 12.99 5.22 -19.59
CA ASP A 341 12.17 6.26 -18.94
C ASP A 341 12.95 7.03 -17.87
N PHE A 342 13.79 6.33 -17.11
CA PHE A 342 14.63 6.95 -16.09
C PHE A 342 15.67 7.90 -16.70
N PHE A 343 16.28 7.49 -17.82
CA PHE A 343 17.26 8.33 -18.52
C PHE A 343 16.60 9.54 -19.16
N GLU A 344 15.44 9.34 -19.77
CA GLU A 344 14.74 10.42 -20.45
C GLU A 344 14.13 11.43 -19.47
N LEU A 345 13.55 10.97 -18.36
CA LEU A 345 13.08 11.85 -17.30
C LEU A 345 14.24 12.63 -16.67
N ALA A 346 15.39 11.99 -16.44
CA ALA A 346 16.60 12.67 -15.96
C ALA A 346 17.06 13.77 -16.93
N ARG A 347 17.06 13.47 -18.24
CA ARG A 347 17.37 14.46 -19.28
C ARG A 347 16.40 15.64 -19.26
N LEU A 348 15.09 15.38 -19.17
CA LEU A 348 14.07 16.43 -19.11
C LEU A 348 14.26 17.32 -17.89
N ALA A 349 14.50 16.72 -16.71
CA ALA A 349 14.73 17.48 -15.48
C ALA A 349 15.99 18.36 -15.55
N GLU A 350 17.08 17.88 -16.18
CA GLU A 350 18.34 18.64 -16.39
C GLU A 350 18.20 19.74 -17.44
N VAL A 351 17.52 19.45 -18.56
CA VAL A 351 17.41 20.39 -19.67
C VAL A 351 16.42 21.50 -19.36
N TYR A 352 15.32 21.18 -18.71
CA TYR A 352 14.21 22.13 -18.52
C TYR A 352 14.09 22.66 -17.09
N GLY A 353 14.41 21.87 -16.07
CA GLY A 353 14.38 22.21 -14.65
C GLY A 353 15.78 22.41 -14.07
N ASP A 354 15.95 21.98 -12.84
CA ASP A 354 17.21 21.99 -12.07
C ASP A 354 17.75 20.59 -11.75
N GLY A 355 17.19 19.55 -12.37
CA GLY A 355 17.56 18.17 -12.17
C GLY A 355 16.79 17.45 -11.05
N GLU A 356 15.84 18.12 -10.37
CA GLU A 356 14.97 17.49 -9.39
C GLU A 356 13.73 16.89 -10.06
N MET A 357 13.24 15.77 -9.51
CA MET A 357 11.97 15.13 -9.86
C MET A 357 11.29 14.63 -8.59
N ARG A 358 9.95 14.47 -8.62
CA ARG A 358 9.18 14.06 -7.45
C ARG A 358 8.07 13.08 -7.82
N TYR A 359 8.07 11.91 -7.22
CA TYR A 359 6.98 10.95 -7.36
C TYR A 359 5.80 11.29 -6.45
N THR A 360 4.58 11.00 -6.92
CA THR A 360 3.34 11.25 -6.17
C THR A 360 2.71 9.97 -5.62
N VAL A 361 1.77 10.09 -4.68
CA VAL A 361 1.02 8.94 -4.15
C VAL A 361 0.08 8.33 -5.20
N GLU A 362 -0.29 9.09 -6.23
CA GLU A 362 -1.05 8.61 -7.40
C GLU A 362 -0.16 8.00 -8.48
N GLN A 363 1.11 7.66 -8.16
CA GLN A 363 2.04 6.97 -9.05
C GLN A 363 2.47 7.79 -10.28
N ASN A 364 2.41 9.11 -10.20
CA ASN A 364 2.83 10.07 -11.22
C ASN A 364 4.17 10.71 -10.85
N ILE A 365 4.69 11.60 -11.71
CA ILE A 365 5.93 12.33 -11.48
C ILE A 365 5.76 13.83 -11.74
N ILE A 366 6.45 14.65 -10.97
CA ILE A 366 6.53 16.10 -11.14
C ILE A 366 7.97 16.47 -11.48
N ILE A 367 8.15 17.33 -12.48
CA ILE A 367 9.40 18.02 -12.81
C ILE A 367 9.22 19.47 -12.40
N PRO A 368 9.90 19.96 -11.36
CA PRO A 368 9.81 21.34 -10.91
C PRO A 368 10.79 22.29 -11.62
N ASN A 369 10.69 23.57 -11.31
CA ASN A 369 11.64 24.64 -11.63
C ASN A 369 11.85 24.87 -13.14
N ILE A 370 10.80 24.69 -13.95
CA ILE A 370 10.81 24.94 -15.39
C ILE A 370 10.55 26.43 -15.63
N PRO A 371 11.52 27.21 -16.19
CA PRO A 371 11.30 28.61 -16.53
C PRO A 371 10.21 28.79 -17.61
N ASP A 372 9.45 29.88 -17.54
CA ASP A 372 8.43 30.23 -18.51
C ASP A 372 8.93 30.13 -19.96
N SER A 373 10.18 30.58 -20.21
CA SER A 373 10.80 30.54 -21.54
C SER A 373 11.10 29.15 -22.07
N ARG A 374 11.02 28.10 -21.24
CA ARG A 374 11.28 26.71 -21.63
C ARG A 374 10.02 25.85 -21.73
N LEU A 375 8.85 26.40 -21.46
CA LEU A 375 7.58 25.65 -21.47
C LEU A 375 7.20 25.18 -22.90
N GLU A 376 7.39 26.01 -23.92
CA GLU A 376 7.05 25.64 -25.29
C GLU A 376 7.90 24.45 -25.79
N PRO A 377 9.25 24.50 -25.74
CA PRO A 377 10.06 23.34 -26.12
C PRO A 377 9.84 22.13 -25.21
N PHE A 378 9.57 22.30 -23.91
CA PHE A 378 9.22 21.19 -23.02
C PHE A 378 7.95 20.47 -23.50
N ASN A 379 6.90 21.22 -23.85
CA ASN A 379 5.64 20.63 -24.33
C ASN A 379 5.78 19.87 -25.66
N ALA A 380 6.83 20.13 -26.44
CA ALA A 380 7.11 19.43 -27.69
C ALA A 380 7.90 18.11 -27.50
N GLU A 381 8.31 17.79 -26.27
CA GLU A 381 9.11 16.59 -25.98
C GLU A 381 8.33 15.28 -26.24
N VAL A 382 9.02 14.32 -26.87
CA VAL A 382 8.40 13.05 -27.31
C VAL A 382 7.88 12.23 -26.12
N LEU A 383 8.56 12.25 -24.98
CA LEU A 383 8.13 11.50 -23.80
C LEU A 383 6.72 11.93 -23.34
N LEU A 384 6.33 13.20 -23.52
CA LEU A 384 5.04 13.72 -23.10
C LEU A 384 3.85 13.16 -23.89
N GLN A 385 4.09 12.51 -25.04
CA GLN A 385 3.06 11.75 -25.76
C GLN A 385 2.63 10.50 -24.96
N ARG A 386 3.53 9.92 -24.18
CA ARG A 386 3.29 8.75 -23.32
C ARG A 386 3.07 9.13 -21.87
N PHE A 387 3.87 10.05 -21.35
CA PHE A 387 3.73 10.61 -19.99
C PHE A 387 3.06 11.97 -20.08
N SER A 388 1.78 11.96 -20.43
CA SER A 388 1.05 13.20 -20.71
C SER A 388 0.85 14.07 -19.47
N PRO A 389 1.07 15.38 -19.55
CA PRO A 389 0.60 16.33 -18.54
C PRO A 389 -0.93 16.51 -18.55
N ASN A 390 -1.59 16.16 -19.66
CA ASN A 390 -3.03 16.32 -19.85
C ASN A 390 -3.71 15.02 -20.30
N PRO A 391 -3.64 13.94 -19.50
CA PRO A 391 -4.38 12.72 -19.82
C PRO A 391 -5.89 12.94 -19.70
N GLY A 392 -6.67 12.04 -20.30
CA GLY A 392 -8.13 12.05 -20.20
C GLY A 392 -8.61 11.95 -18.73
N PRO A 393 -9.85 12.39 -18.45
CA PRO A 393 -10.34 12.52 -17.08
C PRO A 393 -10.42 11.20 -16.30
N ILE A 394 -10.52 10.05 -16.98
CA ILE A 394 -10.52 8.74 -16.34
C ILE A 394 -9.08 8.21 -16.21
N VAL A 395 -8.26 8.37 -17.24
CA VAL A 395 -6.84 7.97 -17.23
C VAL A 395 -6.08 8.69 -16.12
N ARG A 396 -6.30 9.99 -15.91
CA ARG A 396 -5.61 10.78 -14.88
C ARG A 396 -5.91 10.34 -13.44
N GLY A 397 -7.06 9.74 -13.20
CA GLY A 397 -7.48 9.23 -11.89
C GLY A 397 -7.09 7.79 -11.61
N MET A 398 -6.29 7.15 -12.48
CA MET A 398 -5.94 5.74 -12.37
C MET A 398 -4.81 5.50 -11.38
N VAL A 399 -5.03 4.56 -10.44
CA VAL A 399 -4.00 4.02 -9.54
C VAL A 399 -4.08 2.51 -9.56
N SER A 400 -2.94 1.82 -9.63
CA SER A 400 -2.91 0.37 -9.70
C SER A 400 -1.80 -0.24 -8.84
N CYS A 401 -2.13 -1.29 -8.09
CA CYS A 401 -1.09 -2.09 -7.45
C CYS A 401 -0.32 -2.94 -8.47
N THR A 402 0.66 -3.71 -8.00
CA THR A 402 1.51 -4.54 -8.84
C THR A 402 0.77 -5.63 -9.64
N GLY A 403 -0.33 -6.20 -9.10
CA GLY A 403 -1.08 -7.27 -9.75
C GLY A 403 -0.41 -8.64 -9.79
N ALA A 404 -1.06 -9.61 -10.42
CA ALA A 404 -0.64 -11.01 -10.46
C ALA A 404 0.67 -11.24 -11.23
N GLN A 405 1.08 -10.32 -12.08
CA GLN A 405 2.33 -10.42 -12.82
C GLN A 405 3.56 -10.56 -11.88
N PHE A 406 3.56 -9.88 -10.72
CA PHE A 406 4.69 -9.87 -9.79
C PHE A 406 4.30 -10.11 -8.33
N CYS A 407 3.04 -10.40 -8.02
CA CYS A 407 2.56 -10.57 -6.64
C CYS A 407 1.79 -11.86 -6.46
N ASN A 408 2.33 -12.76 -5.65
CA ASN A 408 1.70 -14.05 -5.33
C ASN A 408 0.42 -13.95 -4.49
N PHE A 409 0.06 -12.77 -3.98
CA PHE A 409 -1.20 -12.53 -3.27
C PHE A 409 -2.32 -12.04 -4.19
N ALA A 410 -1.98 -11.55 -5.39
CA ALA A 410 -2.95 -10.99 -6.31
C ALA A 410 -3.76 -12.11 -7.01
N MET A 411 -5.07 -11.92 -7.08
CA MET A 411 -6.01 -12.83 -7.75
C MET A 411 -6.29 -12.40 -9.19
N ILE A 412 -5.92 -11.17 -9.54
CA ILE A 412 -6.06 -10.62 -10.90
C ILE A 412 -4.78 -9.87 -11.30
N GLU A 413 -4.55 -9.76 -12.59
CA GLU A 413 -3.67 -8.76 -13.15
C GLU A 413 -4.33 -7.38 -12.98
N THR A 414 -3.58 -6.33 -12.66
CA THR A 414 -4.18 -5.03 -12.35
C THR A 414 -3.72 -3.90 -13.26
N LYS A 415 -2.43 -3.81 -13.59
CA LYS A 415 -1.89 -2.64 -14.30
C LYS A 415 -2.39 -2.54 -15.74
N ASN A 416 -2.30 -3.63 -16.50
CA ASN A 416 -2.77 -3.65 -17.88
C ASN A 416 -4.30 -3.49 -17.93
N GLN A 417 -5.02 -4.16 -17.01
CA GLN A 417 -6.47 -4.02 -16.90
C GLN A 417 -6.88 -2.56 -16.59
N ALA A 418 -6.15 -1.88 -15.70
CA ALA A 418 -6.41 -0.48 -15.37
C ALA A 418 -6.17 0.43 -16.59
N ILE A 419 -5.03 0.25 -17.29
CA ILE A 419 -4.66 1.06 -18.47
C ILE A 419 -5.70 0.88 -19.58
N GLU A 420 -6.00 -0.37 -19.94
CA GLU A 420 -6.95 -0.71 -21.00
C GLU A 420 -8.37 -0.22 -20.67
N MET A 421 -8.83 -0.41 -19.45
CA MET A 421 -10.15 0.00 -19.00
C MET A 421 -10.30 1.53 -19.02
N ALA A 422 -9.33 2.26 -18.43
CA ALA A 422 -9.38 3.71 -18.38
C ALA A 422 -9.32 4.33 -19.79
N ALA A 423 -8.44 3.83 -20.66
CA ALA A 423 -8.34 4.30 -22.03
C ALA A 423 -9.61 4.01 -22.86
N ALA A 424 -10.20 2.82 -22.70
CA ALA A 424 -11.44 2.45 -23.38
C ALA A 424 -12.62 3.33 -22.93
N LEU A 425 -12.74 3.62 -21.65
CA LEU A 425 -13.79 4.50 -21.12
C LEU A 425 -13.58 5.95 -21.58
N ASP A 426 -12.35 6.48 -21.50
CA ASP A 426 -12.03 7.82 -22.01
C ASP A 426 -12.30 7.97 -23.52
N ALA A 427 -12.21 6.87 -24.30
CA ALA A 427 -12.58 6.87 -25.71
C ALA A 427 -14.10 6.91 -25.96
N GLU A 428 -14.91 6.42 -25.01
CA GLU A 428 -16.36 6.27 -25.14
C GLU A 428 -17.17 7.42 -24.53
N VAL A 429 -16.67 8.06 -23.46
CA VAL A 429 -17.44 9.09 -22.75
C VAL A 429 -16.64 10.37 -22.52
N ASP A 430 -17.36 11.49 -22.45
CA ASP A 430 -16.88 12.76 -21.94
C ASP A 430 -17.36 12.92 -20.48
N VAL A 431 -16.42 13.07 -19.56
CA VAL A 431 -16.69 13.21 -18.13
C VAL A 431 -16.34 14.64 -17.69
N PRO A 432 -17.22 15.37 -16.96
CA PRO A 432 -16.99 16.78 -16.62
C PRO A 432 -15.85 17.02 -15.62
N LYS A 433 -15.40 15.99 -14.91
CA LYS A 433 -14.28 16.06 -13.94
C LYS A 433 -13.51 14.75 -13.90
N ALA A 434 -12.30 14.79 -13.37
CA ALA A 434 -11.51 13.57 -13.14
C ALA A 434 -12.25 12.58 -12.24
N VAL A 435 -12.17 11.30 -12.59
CA VAL A 435 -12.75 10.18 -11.85
C VAL A 435 -11.63 9.24 -11.41
N ARG A 436 -11.51 9.02 -10.11
CA ARG A 436 -10.47 8.15 -9.56
C ARG A 436 -10.90 6.69 -9.63
N MET A 437 -10.08 5.89 -10.31
CA MET A 437 -10.24 4.45 -10.47
C MET A 437 -9.03 3.70 -9.90
N HIS A 438 -9.19 3.11 -8.73
CA HIS A 438 -8.11 2.45 -8.02
C HIS A 438 -8.23 0.92 -8.09
N TRP A 439 -7.16 0.26 -8.56
CA TRP A 439 -7.11 -1.18 -8.75
C TRP A 439 -6.19 -1.87 -7.75
N THR A 440 -6.69 -2.89 -7.07
CA THR A 440 -5.87 -3.75 -6.20
C THR A 440 -6.13 -5.23 -6.48
N GLY A 441 -5.07 -6.04 -6.53
CA GLY A 441 -5.16 -7.45 -6.90
C GLY A 441 -5.70 -8.36 -5.78
N CYS A 442 -5.81 -7.89 -4.54
CA CYS A 442 -6.23 -8.69 -3.39
C CYS A 442 -6.68 -7.82 -2.20
N PRO A 443 -7.26 -8.42 -1.14
CA PRO A 443 -7.72 -7.69 0.06
C PRO A 443 -6.66 -6.88 0.82
N ASN A 444 -5.36 -7.03 0.53
CA ASN A 444 -4.31 -6.20 1.15
C ASN A 444 -4.39 -4.71 0.76
N SER A 445 -5.24 -4.34 -0.19
CA SER A 445 -5.58 -2.96 -0.56
C SER A 445 -4.39 -2.07 -0.92
N CYS A 446 -3.35 -2.63 -1.56
CA CYS A 446 -2.15 -1.87 -1.92
C CYS A 446 -2.43 -0.74 -2.94
N GLY A 447 -3.47 -0.85 -3.77
CA GLY A 447 -3.94 0.18 -4.68
C GLY A 447 -4.93 1.17 -4.05
N GLN A 448 -5.25 1.01 -2.76
CA GLN A 448 -6.12 1.92 -2.00
C GLN A 448 -7.54 2.07 -2.61
N PRO A 449 -8.28 0.98 -2.92
CA PRO A 449 -9.57 1.07 -3.58
C PRO A 449 -10.63 1.82 -2.75
N GLN A 450 -10.46 1.88 -1.44
CA GLN A 450 -11.42 2.49 -0.52
C GLN A 450 -11.39 4.04 -0.50
N VAL A 451 -10.41 4.68 -1.16
CA VAL A 451 -10.33 6.16 -1.23
C VAL A 451 -10.65 6.71 -2.62
N ALA A 452 -11.14 5.86 -3.52
CA ALA A 452 -11.44 6.22 -4.91
C ALA A 452 -12.95 6.40 -5.15
N ASP A 453 -13.29 7.06 -6.25
CA ASP A 453 -14.67 7.12 -6.75
C ASP A 453 -15.16 5.73 -7.14
N PHE A 454 -14.29 4.95 -7.84
CA PHE A 454 -14.45 3.51 -8.10
C PHE A 454 -13.20 2.77 -7.63
N GLY A 455 -13.36 1.85 -6.70
CA GLY A 455 -12.29 1.00 -6.20
C GLY A 455 -12.52 -0.47 -6.56
N PHE A 456 -11.55 -1.10 -7.23
CA PHE A 456 -11.63 -2.48 -7.69
C PHE A 456 -10.68 -3.35 -6.87
N MET A 457 -11.24 -4.36 -6.19
CA MET A 457 -10.46 -5.34 -5.43
C MET A 457 -10.56 -6.71 -6.08
N GLY A 458 -9.43 -7.25 -6.53
CA GLY A 458 -9.37 -8.56 -7.18
C GLY A 458 -9.99 -9.66 -6.33
N THR A 459 -10.84 -10.44 -6.97
CA THR A 459 -11.52 -11.62 -6.45
C THR A 459 -11.76 -12.62 -7.58
N LYS A 460 -12.49 -13.67 -7.30
CA LYS A 460 -12.98 -14.64 -8.30
C LYS A 460 -14.48 -14.43 -8.51
N ALA A 461 -14.89 -14.41 -9.77
CA ALA A 461 -16.28 -14.37 -10.19
C ALA A 461 -16.70 -15.73 -10.80
N ARG A 462 -17.98 -15.91 -11.03
CA ARG A 462 -18.54 -17.09 -11.72
C ARG A 462 -19.32 -16.64 -12.95
N VAL A 463 -19.01 -17.27 -14.10
CA VAL A 463 -19.74 -17.13 -15.35
C VAL A 463 -20.03 -18.53 -15.86
N ASP A 464 -21.27 -18.87 -16.11
CA ASP A 464 -21.71 -20.19 -16.58
C ASP A 464 -21.13 -21.36 -15.76
N GLY A 465 -21.09 -21.20 -14.43
CA GLY A 465 -20.55 -22.20 -13.50
C GLY A 465 -19.02 -22.28 -13.43
N LYS A 466 -18.30 -21.55 -14.29
CA LYS A 466 -16.82 -21.52 -14.31
C LYS A 466 -16.31 -20.34 -13.47
N THR A 467 -15.17 -20.56 -12.80
CA THR A 467 -14.46 -19.51 -12.07
C THR A 467 -13.64 -18.67 -13.04
N VAL A 468 -13.84 -17.35 -13.02
CA VAL A 468 -13.13 -16.38 -13.85
C VAL A 468 -12.54 -15.26 -12.97
N PRO A 469 -11.55 -14.48 -13.46
CA PRO A 469 -11.11 -13.26 -12.80
C PRO A 469 -12.25 -12.27 -12.61
N GLY A 470 -12.34 -11.69 -11.42
CA GLY A 470 -13.39 -10.72 -11.08
C GLY A 470 -12.92 -9.68 -10.09
N VAL A 471 -13.78 -8.72 -9.79
CA VAL A 471 -13.52 -7.68 -8.80
C VAL A 471 -14.69 -7.51 -7.84
N ASP A 472 -14.37 -7.16 -6.60
CA ASP A 472 -15.30 -6.50 -5.70
C ASP A 472 -15.21 -4.99 -5.96
N LEU A 473 -16.35 -4.31 -6.02
CA LEU A 473 -16.44 -2.89 -6.29
C LEU A 473 -16.68 -2.11 -5.01
N PHE A 474 -15.84 -1.10 -4.78
CA PHE A 474 -16.03 -0.04 -3.80
C PHE A 474 -16.44 1.25 -4.50
N MET A 475 -17.29 2.05 -3.86
CA MET A 475 -17.71 3.36 -4.37
C MET A 475 -17.77 4.39 -3.26
N GLY A 476 -17.72 5.66 -3.66
CA GLY A 476 -17.93 6.80 -2.77
C GLY A 476 -16.75 7.12 -1.85
N GLY A 477 -15.53 6.62 -2.12
CA GLY A 477 -14.35 7.06 -1.40
C GLY A 477 -13.96 8.48 -1.80
N LYS A 478 -13.48 9.27 -0.83
CA LYS A 478 -13.04 10.65 -1.05
C LYS A 478 -11.76 10.94 -0.28
N VAL A 479 -10.86 11.70 -0.90
CA VAL A 479 -9.67 12.30 -0.28
C VAL A 479 -9.74 13.82 -0.45
N GLY A 480 -8.94 14.58 0.31
CA GLY A 480 -9.05 16.04 0.34
C GLY A 480 -10.02 16.49 1.42
N LYS A 481 -10.72 17.58 1.14
CA LYS A 481 -11.78 18.06 2.02
C LYS A 481 -12.86 17.01 2.22
N ASP A 482 -13.31 16.81 3.47
CA ASP A 482 -14.32 15.84 3.85
C ASP A 482 -13.94 14.38 3.44
N ALA A 483 -12.67 14.01 3.61
CA ALA A 483 -12.15 12.68 3.29
C ALA A 483 -12.91 11.58 4.05
N HIS A 484 -13.28 10.51 3.33
CA HIS A 484 -13.94 9.33 3.89
C HIS A 484 -13.70 8.09 3.04
N LEU A 485 -13.84 6.93 3.65
CA LEU A 485 -13.66 5.66 2.97
C LEU A 485 -14.94 5.24 2.23
N GLY A 486 -14.77 4.74 1.01
CA GLY A 486 -15.83 4.16 0.21
C GLY A 486 -16.28 2.80 0.72
N GLU A 487 -17.50 2.46 0.42
CA GLU A 487 -18.14 1.20 0.80
C GLU A 487 -18.07 0.16 -0.31
N LYS A 488 -18.03 -1.13 0.08
CA LYS A 488 -18.14 -2.23 -0.88
C LYS A 488 -19.59 -2.39 -1.32
N VAL A 489 -19.89 -1.99 -2.56
CA VAL A 489 -21.26 -1.98 -3.11
C VAL A 489 -21.60 -3.25 -3.89
N MET A 490 -20.64 -3.91 -4.51
CA MET A 490 -20.85 -5.15 -5.26
C MET A 490 -19.69 -6.12 -5.07
N LYS A 491 -19.96 -7.43 -5.24
CA LYS A 491 -18.98 -8.50 -5.12
C LYS A 491 -18.95 -9.38 -6.36
N GLY A 492 -17.75 -9.85 -6.73
CA GLY A 492 -17.57 -10.89 -7.73
C GLY A 492 -18.02 -10.50 -9.14
N ILE A 493 -17.81 -9.24 -9.56
CA ILE A 493 -18.11 -8.79 -10.92
C ILE A 493 -17.06 -9.37 -11.87
N PRO A 494 -17.44 -10.14 -12.91
CA PRO A 494 -16.50 -10.57 -13.94
C PRO A 494 -15.85 -9.36 -14.63
N ILE A 495 -14.53 -9.41 -14.86
CA ILE A 495 -13.81 -8.29 -15.49
C ILE A 495 -14.38 -8.00 -16.89
N THR A 496 -14.84 -9.03 -17.60
CA THR A 496 -15.45 -8.89 -18.94
C THR A 496 -16.75 -8.09 -18.96
N GLU A 497 -17.46 -8.02 -17.83
CA GLU A 497 -18.72 -7.28 -17.70
C GLU A 497 -18.52 -5.86 -17.14
N LEU A 498 -17.29 -5.52 -16.73
CA LEU A 498 -17.04 -4.31 -15.97
C LEU A 498 -17.13 -3.03 -16.83
N LYS A 499 -16.66 -3.06 -18.10
CA LYS A 499 -16.63 -1.86 -18.95
C LYS A 499 -18.03 -1.28 -19.23
N PRO A 500 -19.02 -2.05 -19.73
CA PRO A 500 -20.36 -1.51 -19.97
C PRO A 500 -21.04 -1.03 -18.68
N PHE A 501 -20.83 -1.73 -17.56
CA PHE A 501 -21.29 -1.30 -16.25
C PHE A 501 -20.71 0.05 -15.82
N LEU A 502 -19.38 0.23 -15.93
CA LEU A 502 -18.71 1.48 -15.57
C LEU A 502 -19.15 2.64 -16.46
N ARG A 503 -19.31 2.41 -17.78
CA ARG A 503 -19.81 3.42 -18.70
C ARG A 503 -21.18 3.94 -18.25
N GLN A 504 -22.10 3.03 -17.91
CA GLN A 504 -23.41 3.42 -17.40
C GLN A 504 -23.32 4.17 -16.07
N ALA A 505 -22.49 3.68 -15.13
CA ALA A 505 -22.28 4.31 -13.83
C ALA A 505 -21.68 5.73 -13.97
N LEU A 506 -20.78 5.95 -14.92
CA LEU A 506 -20.21 7.27 -15.23
C LEU A 506 -21.30 8.23 -15.74
N ILE A 507 -22.20 7.77 -16.60
CA ILE A 507 -23.32 8.57 -17.09
C ILE A 507 -24.27 8.93 -15.93
N GLU A 508 -24.69 7.95 -15.16
CA GLU A 508 -25.71 8.12 -14.11
C GLU A 508 -25.22 8.90 -12.88
N LYS A 509 -23.96 8.69 -12.46
CA LYS A 509 -23.44 9.23 -11.19
C LYS A 509 -22.47 10.38 -11.36
N PHE A 510 -21.80 10.49 -12.52
CA PHE A 510 -20.74 11.49 -12.75
C PHE A 510 -21.10 12.46 -13.87
N GLY A 511 -22.31 12.35 -14.46
CA GLY A 511 -22.79 13.26 -15.49
C GLY A 511 -22.04 13.14 -16.82
N ALA A 512 -21.46 11.96 -17.08
CA ALA A 512 -20.78 11.70 -18.35
C ALA A 512 -21.78 11.67 -19.52
N THR A 513 -21.30 12.03 -20.71
CA THR A 513 -22.06 11.92 -21.97
C THR A 513 -21.30 11.04 -22.95
N LEU A 514 -22.05 10.30 -23.78
CA LEU A 514 -21.43 9.47 -24.84
C LEU A 514 -20.77 10.34 -25.89
N LYS A 515 -19.58 9.98 -26.33
CA LYS A 515 -18.90 10.61 -27.47
C LYS A 515 -19.59 10.29 -28.80
N PRO A 516 -19.49 11.17 -29.80
CA PRO A 516 -20.06 10.92 -31.12
C PRO A 516 -19.59 9.59 -31.73
N GLY A 517 -20.54 8.79 -32.24
CA GLY A 517 -20.26 7.50 -32.89
C GLY A 517 -20.15 6.30 -31.94
N VAL A 518 -20.24 6.50 -30.64
CA VAL A 518 -20.32 5.40 -29.68
C VAL A 518 -21.72 4.82 -29.65
N ASN A 519 -21.82 3.49 -29.83
CA ASN A 519 -23.11 2.81 -29.82
C ASN A 519 -23.64 2.65 -28.38
N PRO A 520 -24.84 3.16 -28.05
CA PRO A 520 -25.41 3.01 -26.70
C PRO A 520 -25.89 1.58 -26.37
N THR A 521 -25.92 0.67 -27.36
CA THR A 521 -26.55 -0.66 -27.21
C THR A 521 -25.71 -1.72 -26.49
N ASP A 522 -24.44 -1.46 -26.15
CA ASP A 522 -23.68 -2.35 -25.25
C ASP A 522 -24.26 -2.21 -23.84
N SER A 523 -25.40 -2.86 -23.60
CA SER A 523 -26.09 -2.83 -22.30
C SER A 523 -25.47 -3.85 -21.34
N THR A 524 -25.46 -3.50 -20.06
CA THR A 524 -25.13 -4.42 -18.97
C THR A 524 -26.41 -4.88 -18.26
N THR A 525 -26.42 -6.12 -17.78
CA THR A 525 -27.44 -6.61 -16.84
C THR A 525 -27.10 -6.23 -15.38
N LEU A 526 -25.89 -5.73 -15.15
CA LEU A 526 -25.48 -5.27 -13.83
C LEU A 526 -26.10 -3.89 -13.54
N VAL A 527 -26.74 -3.77 -12.39
CA VAL A 527 -27.39 -2.54 -11.93
C VAL A 527 -26.69 -2.08 -10.66
N LEU A 528 -26.39 -0.77 -10.57
CA LEU A 528 -25.90 -0.19 -9.33
C LEU A 528 -26.97 -0.35 -8.23
N PRO A 529 -26.60 -0.84 -7.04
CA PRO A 529 -27.53 -0.84 -5.90
C PRO A 529 -27.99 0.60 -5.63
N ASN A 530 -29.30 0.80 -5.42
CA ASN A 530 -29.80 2.07 -4.95
C ASN A 530 -29.24 2.35 -3.55
N ALA A 531 -28.91 3.61 -3.27
CA ALA A 531 -28.32 4.02 -1.99
C ALA A 531 -29.20 3.62 -0.77
N ASP A 532 -30.51 3.47 -0.99
CA ASP A 532 -31.46 3.06 0.06
C ASP A 532 -31.58 1.52 0.22
N ALA A 533 -30.93 0.73 -0.64
CA ALA A 533 -31.01 -0.74 -0.64
C ALA A 533 -29.77 -1.44 -0.03
N ALA A 534 -28.83 -0.71 0.55
CA ALA A 534 -27.58 -1.26 1.08
C ALA A 534 -27.73 -2.16 2.32
N ALA A 535 -28.95 -2.42 2.79
CA ALA A 535 -29.19 -3.21 3.98
C ALA A 535 -29.53 -4.70 3.73
N ASP A 536 -29.78 -5.14 2.49
CA ASP A 536 -30.29 -6.51 2.27
C ASP A 536 -29.89 -7.15 0.93
N THR A 537 -28.60 -7.39 0.70
CA THR A 537 -28.12 -8.33 -0.32
C THR A 537 -27.15 -9.35 0.26
N THR A 538 -27.57 -10.06 1.29
CA THR A 538 -27.13 -11.42 1.49
C THR A 538 -27.93 -12.31 0.54
N ALA A 539 -27.36 -12.67 -0.61
CA ALA A 539 -27.81 -13.87 -1.31
C ALA A 539 -27.81 -14.98 -0.27
N ALA A 540 -29.00 -15.50 0.04
CA ALA A 540 -29.19 -16.52 1.04
C ALA A 540 -28.38 -17.76 0.63
N ASN A 541 -27.13 -17.86 1.07
CA ASN A 541 -26.46 -19.13 1.19
C ASN A 541 -27.29 -19.91 2.20
N VAL A 542 -27.89 -21.02 1.76
CA VAL A 542 -28.62 -21.94 2.64
C VAL A 542 -27.58 -22.43 3.66
N VAL A 543 -27.59 -21.79 4.83
CA VAL A 543 -26.70 -22.13 5.94
C VAL A 543 -27.11 -23.50 6.43
N LYS A 544 -26.20 -24.49 6.33
CA LYS A 544 -26.45 -25.86 6.79
C LYS A 544 -25.73 -26.08 8.12
N PRO A 545 -26.32 -26.83 9.05
CA PRO A 545 -25.62 -27.23 10.26
C PRO A 545 -24.35 -27.99 9.92
N ALA A 546 -23.27 -27.70 10.64
CA ALA A 546 -21.99 -28.38 10.53
C ALA A 546 -21.38 -28.60 11.92
N THR A 547 -20.45 -29.53 12.02
CA THR A 547 -19.68 -29.80 13.24
C THR A 547 -18.20 -29.79 12.92
N LEU A 548 -17.45 -28.95 13.61
CA LEU A 548 -16.00 -28.85 13.46
C LEU A 548 -15.31 -29.44 14.68
N ILE A 549 -14.39 -30.39 14.46
CA ILE A 549 -13.65 -31.09 15.50
C ILE A 549 -12.16 -30.82 15.35
N PHE A 550 -11.52 -30.41 16.44
CA PHE A 550 -10.08 -30.22 16.55
C PHE A 550 -9.48 -31.40 17.30
N SER A 551 -8.79 -32.31 16.59
CA SER A 551 -8.40 -33.62 17.12
C SER A 551 -7.42 -33.56 18.28
N LYS A 552 -6.52 -32.56 18.32
CA LYS A 552 -5.51 -32.41 19.39
C LYS A 552 -6.07 -31.78 20.67
N SER A 553 -7.00 -30.85 20.53
CA SER A 553 -7.66 -30.24 21.68
C SER A 553 -8.88 -31.01 22.18
N GLY A 554 -9.39 -31.93 21.37
CA GLY A 554 -10.62 -32.68 21.64
C GLY A 554 -11.90 -31.82 21.59
N GLN A 555 -11.79 -30.57 21.15
CA GLN A 555 -12.95 -29.66 21.08
C GLN A 555 -13.83 -30.01 19.87
N GLU A 556 -15.12 -30.14 20.15
CA GLU A 556 -16.18 -30.29 19.14
C GLU A 556 -17.09 -29.06 19.18
N ILE A 557 -17.27 -28.42 18.03
CA ILE A 557 -18.00 -27.15 17.91
C ILE A 557 -19.13 -27.33 16.92
N ALA A 558 -20.36 -27.24 17.41
CA ALA A 558 -21.52 -27.11 16.54
C ALA A 558 -21.50 -25.70 15.90
N CYS A 559 -21.58 -25.64 14.59
CA CYS A 559 -21.44 -24.42 13.82
C CYS A 559 -22.36 -24.45 12.57
N ASP A 560 -22.24 -23.46 11.75
CA ASP A 560 -22.92 -23.39 10.47
C ASP A 560 -21.91 -23.30 9.30
N SER A 561 -22.33 -23.72 8.11
CA SER A 561 -21.51 -23.65 6.89
C SER A 561 -21.33 -22.21 6.35
N GLY A 562 -21.95 -21.20 6.98
CA GLY A 562 -21.87 -19.80 6.55
C GLY A 562 -20.58 -19.10 6.99
N LYS A 563 -19.77 -19.72 7.87
CA LYS A 563 -18.54 -19.12 8.41
C LYS A 563 -17.32 -19.94 8.02
N SER A 564 -16.17 -19.26 7.83
CA SER A 564 -14.91 -19.98 7.61
C SER A 564 -14.47 -20.73 8.87
N ILE A 565 -13.73 -21.82 8.68
CA ILE A 565 -13.15 -22.60 9.78
C ILE A 565 -12.32 -21.72 10.71
N LEU A 566 -11.56 -20.77 10.17
CA LEU A 566 -10.81 -19.81 10.96
C LEU A 566 -11.72 -18.95 11.86
N ALA A 567 -12.83 -18.45 11.32
CA ALA A 567 -13.76 -17.64 12.10
C ALA A 567 -14.40 -18.45 13.24
N ILE A 568 -14.76 -19.71 12.98
CA ILE A 568 -15.31 -20.64 13.99
C ILE A 568 -14.27 -20.94 15.06
N ALA A 569 -13.03 -21.30 14.67
CA ALA A 569 -11.92 -21.57 15.58
C ALA A 569 -11.62 -20.35 16.48
N THR A 570 -11.56 -19.15 15.89
CA THR A 570 -11.30 -17.90 16.63
C THR A 570 -12.40 -17.63 17.67
N ALA A 571 -13.67 -17.82 17.30
CA ALA A 571 -14.79 -17.66 18.23
C ALA A 571 -14.75 -18.65 19.40
N ALA A 572 -14.19 -19.84 19.20
CA ALA A 572 -13.99 -20.88 20.21
C ALA A 572 -12.67 -20.73 21.00
N GLY A 573 -11.90 -19.66 20.78
CA GLY A 573 -10.64 -19.42 21.45
C GLY A 573 -9.45 -20.23 20.90
N ILE A 574 -9.61 -20.91 19.76
CA ILE A 574 -8.55 -21.67 19.11
C ILE A 574 -7.80 -20.74 18.14
N THR A 575 -6.49 -20.67 18.32
CA THR A 575 -5.63 -19.84 17.49
C THR A 575 -5.08 -20.62 16.31
N ILE A 576 -5.37 -20.16 15.09
CA ILE A 576 -4.79 -20.66 13.84
C ILE A 576 -3.93 -19.55 13.24
N GLU A 577 -2.69 -19.87 12.88
CA GLU A 577 -1.81 -18.90 12.22
C GLU A 577 -2.37 -18.52 10.84
N THR A 578 -2.45 -17.22 10.55
CA THR A 578 -2.97 -16.72 9.27
C THR A 578 -2.22 -15.47 8.83
N ASP A 579 -2.19 -15.21 7.52
CA ASP A 579 -1.60 -13.97 6.98
C ASP A 579 -2.55 -13.29 5.97
N CYS A 580 -2.80 -13.88 4.78
CA CYS A 580 -3.57 -13.22 3.71
C CYS A 580 -5.09 -13.25 3.90
N GLN A 581 -5.66 -14.21 4.64
CA GLN A 581 -7.09 -14.53 4.78
C GLN A 581 -7.88 -14.71 3.47
N SER A 582 -7.18 -14.93 2.36
CA SER A 582 -7.76 -15.09 1.02
C SER A 582 -7.44 -16.43 0.36
N GLY A 583 -6.89 -17.38 1.11
CA GLY A 583 -6.53 -18.71 0.59
C GLY A 583 -5.29 -18.75 -0.32
N SER A 584 -4.48 -17.67 -0.34
CA SER A 584 -3.40 -17.53 -1.32
C SER A 584 -1.97 -17.66 -0.77
N CYS A 585 -1.74 -17.58 0.56
CA CYS A 585 -0.39 -17.63 1.14
C CYS A 585 -0.02 -18.95 1.80
N GLY A 586 -1.00 -19.83 2.08
CA GLY A 586 -0.77 -21.11 2.73
C GLY A 586 -0.51 -21.07 4.24
N THR A 587 -0.38 -19.91 4.88
CA THR A 587 -0.05 -19.79 6.32
C THR A 587 -1.08 -20.47 7.22
N CYS A 588 -2.36 -20.47 6.82
CA CYS A 588 -3.46 -21.10 7.56
C CYS A 588 -3.73 -22.56 7.15
N LYS A 589 -2.80 -23.20 6.46
CA LYS A 589 -2.92 -24.60 5.99
C LYS A 589 -2.97 -25.54 7.19
N GLN A 590 -4.03 -26.35 7.27
CA GLN A 590 -4.22 -27.39 8.28
C GLN A 590 -4.53 -28.73 7.62
N LYS A 591 -4.13 -29.82 8.26
CA LYS A 591 -4.41 -31.15 7.77
C LYS A 591 -5.87 -31.50 8.03
N LEU A 592 -6.55 -31.92 6.98
CA LEU A 592 -7.91 -32.47 7.03
C LEU A 592 -7.82 -33.96 7.33
N LEU A 593 -8.39 -34.40 8.44
CA LEU A 593 -8.42 -35.82 8.84
C LEU A 593 -9.69 -36.51 8.36
N GLU A 594 -10.83 -35.78 8.41
CA GLU A 594 -12.13 -36.32 7.99
C GLU A 594 -13.06 -35.19 7.55
N GLY A 595 -13.94 -35.47 6.60
CA GLY A 595 -14.98 -34.58 6.16
C GLY A 595 -14.66 -33.82 4.87
N THR A 596 -15.52 -32.86 4.53
CA THR A 596 -15.40 -32.04 3.33
C THR A 596 -15.57 -30.57 3.68
N VAL A 597 -14.95 -29.71 2.90
CA VAL A 597 -15.07 -28.27 3.02
C VAL A 597 -15.49 -27.65 1.69
N ASP A 598 -16.18 -26.54 1.75
CA ASP A 598 -16.47 -25.70 0.59
C ASP A 598 -15.63 -24.40 0.66
N TYR A 599 -15.38 -23.81 -0.50
CA TYR A 599 -14.67 -22.54 -0.65
C TYR A 599 -15.57 -21.51 -1.35
N PRO A 600 -16.61 -21.00 -0.69
CA PRO A 600 -17.66 -20.20 -1.34
C PRO A 600 -17.16 -18.88 -1.94
N ASN A 601 -16.10 -18.32 -1.35
CA ASN A 601 -15.60 -16.99 -1.72
C ASN A 601 -14.19 -17.01 -2.34
N ASN A 602 -13.40 -18.08 -2.13
CA ASN A 602 -11.99 -18.14 -2.55
C ASN A 602 -11.60 -19.58 -2.85
N SER A 603 -10.99 -19.83 -4.00
CA SER A 603 -10.31 -21.10 -4.27
C SER A 603 -9.10 -21.27 -3.35
N PRO A 604 -8.72 -22.48 -2.93
CA PRO A 604 -7.54 -22.76 -2.14
C PRO A 604 -6.25 -22.63 -2.98
N ALA A 605 -5.95 -21.42 -3.45
CA ALA A 605 -4.86 -21.17 -4.40
C ALA A 605 -3.46 -21.55 -3.90
N ALA A 606 -3.28 -21.67 -2.57
CA ALA A 606 -2.04 -22.13 -1.97
C ALA A 606 -1.99 -23.66 -1.76
N LEU A 607 -2.95 -24.42 -2.29
CA LEU A 607 -2.93 -25.88 -2.30
C LEU A 607 -2.88 -26.38 -3.74
N THR A 608 -2.01 -27.36 -4.00
CA THR A 608 -2.05 -28.14 -5.24
C THR A 608 -3.27 -29.07 -5.23
N ASP A 609 -3.70 -29.57 -6.39
CA ASP A 609 -4.84 -30.49 -6.49
C ASP A 609 -4.65 -31.75 -5.61
N ALA A 610 -3.42 -32.26 -5.53
CA ALA A 610 -3.07 -33.41 -4.67
C ALA A 610 -3.19 -33.05 -3.16
N GLU A 611 -2.91 -31.82 -2.77
CA GLU A 611 -2.99 -31.38 -1.38
C GLU A 611 -4.42 -31.10 -0.93
N GLN A 612 -5.33 -30.73 -1.84
CA GLN A 612 -6.73 -30.42 -1.50
C GLN A 612 -7.49 -31.63 -0.93
N ALA A 613 -7.04 -32.86 -1.20
CA ALA A 613 -7.60 -34.05 -0.59
C ALA A 613 -7.22 -34.24 0.89
N HIS A 614 -6.15 -33.59 1.36
CA HIS A 614 -5.58 -33.83 2.69
C HIS A 614 -5.37 -32.57 3.53
N TYR A 615 -5.51 -31.40 2.94
CA TYR A 615 -5.28 -30.12 3.61
C TYR A 615 -6.37 -29.12 3.28
N VAL A 616 -6.61 -28.21 4.21
CA VAL A 616 -7.54 -27.10 4.04
C VAL A 616 -6.85 -25.77 4.38
N LEU A 617 -7.29 -24.70 3.74
CA LEU A 617 -6.92 -23.33 4.10
C LEU A 617 -8.03 -22.75 4.96
N THR A 618 -7.85 -22.80 6.27
CA THR A 618 -8.91 -22.51 7.25
C THR A 618 -9.50 -21.11 7.14
N CYS A 619 -8.76 -20.14 6.59
CA CYS A 619 -9.23 -18.78 6.39
C CYS A 619 -10.32 -18.64 5.30
N SER A 620 -10.38 -19.58 4.36
CA SER A 620 -11.31 -19.55 3.23
C SER A 620 -12.18 -20.81 3.12
N ALA A 621 -11.83 -21.90 3.83
CA ALA A 621 -12.59 -23.13 3.89
C ALA A 621 -13.79 -22.99 4.84
N HIS A 622 -14.96 -23.40 4.40
CA HIS A 622 -16.20 -23.49 5.16
C HIS A 622 -16.55 -24.97 5.43
N PRO A 623 -16.92 -25.36 6.65
CA PRO A 623 -17.19 -26.76 6.94
C PRO A 623 -18.50 -27.21 6.29
N VAL A 624 -18.52 -28.45 5.76
CA VAL A 624 -19.71 -29.11 5.21
C VAL A 624 -19.99 -30.37 6.02
N GLY A 625 -21.07 -30.35 6.82
CA GLY A 625 -21.38 -31.46 7.73
C GLY A 625 -20.33 -31.62 8.83
N ARG A 626 -19.82 -32.84 9.02
CA ARG A 626 -18.78 -33.13 10.04
C ARG A 626 -17.39 -33.00 9.43
N VAL A 627 -16.55 -32.16 10.04
CA VAL A 627 -15.16 -31.91 9.60
C VAL A 627 -14.20 -32.08 10.77
N VAL A 628 -13.12 -32.86 10.61
CA VAL A 628 -12.09 -33.11 11.60
C VAL A 628 -10.74 -32.59 11.10
N LEU A 629 -10.09 -31.74 11.89
CA LEU A 629 -8.79 -31.17 11.61
C LEU A 629 -7.72 -31.63 12.61
N ASP A 630 -6.49 -31.80 12.15
CA ASP A 630 -5.32 -32.12 12.97
C ASP A 630 -4.79 -30.85 13.69
N LEU A 631 -5.58 -30.36 14.66
CA LEU A 631 -5.30 -29.13 15.38
C LEU A 631 -5.59 -29.26 16.89
#